data_2c3fab6b5711c6fe3c8a9dc45011c30a
#
_entry.id   2c3fab6b5711c6fe3c8a9dc45011c30a
#
_cell.length_a   1.000
_cell.length_b   1.000
_cell.length_c   1.000
_cell.angle_alpha   90.00
_cell.angle_beta   90.00
_cell.angle_gamma   90.00
#
_symmetry.space_group_name_H-M   'P 1'
#
loop_
_entity.id
_entity.type
_entity.pdbx_description
1 polymer ?
#
loop_
_entity_poly.entity_id
_entity_poly.type
_entity_poly.pdbx_seq_one_letter_code
_entity_poly.pdbx_strand_id
1 'polypeptide(L)'
;MRKKISADYSFDDYFAEQMKDKEFAKAWEEFQPELQVMRIMAEARSYRDLTQKELSKRSGIDQSEISRIESGTRNPSVRLLNRLAKAMDMDMVIRFVPNDQK
;
A
#
# COMPACT_ATOMS: atom_id res chain seq x y z
N MET A 1 18.97 0.14 -3.56
CA MET A 1 18.60 0.31 -4.96
C MET A 1 17.33 -0.48 -5.27
N ARG A 2 16.43 0.11 -5.99
CA ARG A 2 15.16 -0.53 -6.25
C ARG A 2 15.23 -1.44 -7.47
N LYS A 3 14.56 -2.58 -7.35
CA LYS A 3 14.49 -3.51 -8.46
C LYS A 3 13.59 -2.96 -9.56
N LYS A 4 14.04 -3.11 -10.79
CA LYS A 4 13.23 -2.68 -11.91
C LYS A 4 12.13 -3.70 -12.19
N ILE A 5 10.92 -3.21 -12.45
CA ILE A 5 9.77 -4.06 -12.63
C ILE A 5 9.23 -3.86 -14.04
N SER A 6 8.95 -4.97 -14.73
CA SER A 6 8.47 -4.89 -16.09
C SER A 6 7.05 -4.33 -16.13
N ALA A 7 6.66 -3.85 -17.32
CA ALA A 7 5.39 -3.15 -17.47
C ALA A 7 4.20 -4.05 -17.20
N ASP A 8 4.31 -5.35 -17.46
CA ASP A 8 3.21 -6.29 -17.25
C ASP A 8 3.27 -6.99 -15.91
N TYR A 9 4.15 -6.55 -15.03
CA TYR A 9 4.26 -7.09 -13.69
C TYR A 9 3.43 -6.21 -12.76
N SER A 10 2.30 -6.72 -12.30
CA SER A 10 1.35 -5.94 -11.52
C SER A 10 1.78 -5.85 -10.07
N PHE A 11 1.15 -4.90 -9.34
CA PHE A 11 1.40 -4.78 -7.91
C PHE A 11 0.93 -6.03 -7.18
N ASP A 12 -0.16 -6.64 -7.64
CA ASP A 12 -0.64 -7.90 -7.06
C ASP A 12 0.43 -8.98 -7.16
N ASP A 13 1.07 -9.07 -8.31
CA ASP A 13 2.14 -10.04 -8.51
C ASP A 13 3.31 -9.74 -7.59
N TYR A 14 3.65 -8.47 -7.46
CA TYR A 14 4.73 -8.06 -6.57
C TYR A 14 4.41 -8.42 -5.13
N PHE A 15 3.19 -8.12 -4.69
CA PHE A 15 2.77 -8.40 -3.32
C PHE A 15 2.73 -9.91 -3.06
N ALA A 16 2.22 -10.67 -4.03
CA ALA A 16 2.19 -12.13 -3.89
C ALA A 16 3.59 -12.70 -3.75
N GLU A 17 4.53 -12.12 -4.47
CA GLU A 17 5.92 -12.55 -4.38
C GLU A 17 6.47 -12.32 -2.97
N GLN A 18 6.15 -11.16 -2.40
CA GLN A 18 6.58 -10.86 -1.03
C GLN A 18 5.97 -11.81 -0.03
N MET A 19 4.72 -12.20 -0.26
CA MET A 19 4.01 -13.08 0.67
C MET A 19 4.55 -14.51 0.67
N LYS A 20 5.36 -14.86 -0.31
CA LYS A 20 5.99 -16.17 -0.32
C LYS A 20 7.05 -16.29 0.76
N ASP A 21 7.59 -15.17 1.20
CA ASP A 21 8.52 -15.16 2.31
C ASP A 21 7.72 -15.38 3.59
N LYS A 22 8.02 -16.47 4.28
CA LYS A 22 7.27 -16.85 5.46
C LYS A 22 7.36 -15.82 6.58
N GLU A 23 8.54 -15.23 6.72
CA GLU A 23 8.71 -14.22 7.76
C GLU A 23 7.89 -12.97 7.45
N PHE A 24 7.86 -12.58 6.18
CA PHE A 24 7.08 -11.42 5.78
C PHE A 24 5.59 -11.70 5.98
N ALA A 25 5.13 -12.87 5.55
CA ALA A 25 3.71 -13.20 5.66
C ALA A 25 3.28 -13.24 7.13
N LYS A 26 4.12 -13.80 7.98
CA LYS A 26 3.80 -13.87 9.40
C LYS A 26 3.74 -12.48 10.02
N ALA A 27 4.71 -11.66 9.70
CA ALA A 27 4.72 -10.28 10.20
C ALA A 27 3.50 -9.53 9.72
N TRP A 28 3.11 -9.76 8.47
CA TRP A 28 1.94 -9.11 7.90
C TRP A 28 0.67 -9.48 8.67
N GLU A 29 0.52 -10.76 8.99
CA GLU A 29 -0.65 -11.22 9.72
C GLU A 29 -0.74 -10.64 11.11
N GLU A 30 0.42 -10.32 11.70
CA GLU A 30 0.45 -9.78 13.05
C GLU A 30 0.21 -8.28 13.07
N PHE A 31 0.19 -7.63 11.91
CA PHE A 31 -0.05 -6.19 11.86
C PHE A 31 -1.50 -5.89 12.21
N GLN A 32 -1.67 -4.83 13.00
CA GLN A 32 -3.00 -4.25 13.17
C GLN A 32 -3.45 -3.71 11.82
N PRO A 33 -4.78 -3.61 11.60
CA PRO A 33 -5.26 -3.08 10.31
C PRO A 33 -4.67 -1.73 9.96
N GLU A 34 -4.48 -0.87 10.95
CA GLU A 34 -3.89 0.45 10.70
C GLU A 34 -2.46 0.33 10.19
N LEU A 35 -1.72 -0.62 10.76
CA LEU A 35 -0.34 -0.83 10.32
C LEU A 35 -0.29 -1.44 8.93
N GLN A 36 -1.29 -2.25 8.59
CA GLN A 36 -1.36 -2.80 7.24
C GLN A 36 -1.58 -1.70 6.21
N VAL A 37 -2.46 -0.75 6.54
CA VAL A 37 -2.71 0.38 5.65
C VAL A 37 -1.44 1.21 5.48
N MET A 38 -0.74 1.45 6.59
CA MET A 38 0.52 2.18 6.55
C MET A 38 1.50 1.50 5.58
N ARG A 39 1.62 0.19 5.72
CA ARG A 39 2.56 -0.57 4.91
C ARG A 39 2.14 -0.57 3.43
N ILE A 40 0.85 -0.78 3.18
CA ILE A 40 0.35 -0.81 1.81
C ILE A 40 0.61 0.52 1.10
N MET A 41 0.39 1.62 1.80
CA MET A 41 0.60 2.94 1.19
C MET A 41 2.05 3.15 0.80
N ALA A 42 2.96 2.86 1.73
CA ALA A 42 4.38 3.06 1.45
C ALA A 42 4.86 2.12 0.36
N GLU A 43 4.38 0.88 0.37
CA GLU A 43 4.78 -0.11 -0.63
C GLU A 43 4.27 0.28 -2.02
N ALA A 44 3.02 0.72 -2.10
CA ALA A 44 2.44 1.09 -3.39
C ALA A 44 3.16 2.29 -3.99
N ARG A 45 3.41 3.29 -3.15
CA ARG A 45 4.11 4.48 -3.60
C ARG A 45 5.51 4.13 -4.07
N SER A 46 6.20 3.29 -3.30
CA SER A 46 7.54 2.87 -3.64
C SER A 46 7.53 2.06 -4.94
N TYR A 47 6.52 1.21 -5.10
CA TYR A 47 6.38 0.41 -6.31
C TYR A 47 6.28 1.30 -7.56
N ARG A 48 5.58 2.43 -7.45
CA ARG A 48 5.45 3.39 -8.55
C ARG A 48 6.60 4.39 -8.61
N ASP A 49 7.55 4.26 -7.69
CA ASP A 49 8.74 5.13 -7.68
C ASP A 49 8.37 6.59 -7.50
N LEU A 50 7.41 6.85 -6.59
CA LEU A 50 6.94 8.18 -6.32
C LEU A 50 7.36 8.62 -4.92
N THR A 51 7.77 9.89 -4.81
CA THR A 51 7.96 10.47 -3.49
C THR A 51 6.61 10.86 -2.92
N GLN A 52 6.58 11.13 -1.61
CA GLN A 52 5.35 11.63 -0.99
C GLN A 52 4.91 12.93 -1.63
N LYS A 53 5.89 13.77 -1.96
CA LYS A 53 5.59 15.05 -2.59
C LYS A 53 4.96 14.85 -3.97
N GLU A 54 5.49 13.93 -4.74
CA GLU A 54 4.96 13.66 -6.06
C GLU A 54 3.55 13.10 -5.98
N LEU A 55 3.32 12.20 -5.02
CA LEU A 55 1.97 11.66 -4.84
C LEU A 55 1.01 12.74 -4.39
N SER A 56 1.47 13.65 -3.54
CA SER A 56 0.66 14.77 -3.12
C SER A 56 0.21 15.61 -4.31
N LYS A 57 1.12 15.89 -5.23
CA LYS A 57 0.79 16.66 -6.42
C LYS A 57 -0.22 15.92 -7.29
N ARG A 58 -0.03 14.65 -7.48
CA ARG A 58 -0.93 13.87 -8.33
C ARG A 58 -2.32 13.72 -7.74
N SER A 59 -2.39 13.54 -6.44
CA SER A 59 -3.66 13.24 -5.79
C SER A 59 -4.41 14.46 -5.33
N GLY A 60 -3.71 15.58 -5.16
CA GLY A 60 -4.31 16.76 -4.57
C GLY A 60 -4.47 16.66 -3.07
N ILE A 61 -3.84 15.68 -2.47
CA ILE A 61 -3.90 15.46 -1.02
C ILE A 61 -2.61 15.99 -0.41
N ASP A 62 -2.72 16.70 0.69
CA ASP A 62 -1.56 17.30 1.34
C ASP A 62 -0.49 16.27 1.64
N GLN A 63 0.76 16.65 1.43
CA GLN A 63 1.87 15.73 1.74
C GLN A 63 1.89 15.36 3.21
N SER A 64 1.52 16.30 4.09
CA SER A 64 1.49 16.00 5.51
C SER A 64 0.45 14.92 5.82
N GLU A 65 -0.65 14.90 5.08
CA GLU A 65 -1.67 13.89 5.23
C GLU A 65 -1.13 12.52 4.81
N ILE A 66 -0.46 12.47 3.67
CA ILE A 66 0.14 11.23 3.18
C ILE A 66 1.18 10.73 4.19
N SER A 67 1.98 11.65 4.72
CA SER A 67 2.99 11.29 5.69
C SER A 67 2.37 10.68 6.95
N ARG A 68 1.25 11.24 7.41
CA ARG A 68 0.58 10.70 8.59
C ARG A 68 0.01 9.31 8.34
N ILE A 69 -0.53 9.09 7.15
CA ILE A 69 -1.03 7.76 6.80
C ILE A 69 0.12 6.76 6.83
N GLU A 70 1.25 7.12 6.26
CA GLU A 70 2.39 6.20 6.18
C GLU A 70 3.10 6.02 7.51
N SER A 71 2.90 6.92 8.44
CA SER A 71 3.48 6.77 9.77
C SER A 71 2.52 6.08 10.75
N GLY A 72 1.30 5.80 10.30
CA GLY A 72 0.33 5.11 11.13
C GLY A 72 -0.40 6.01 12.10
N THR A 73 -0.26 7.33 11.97
CA THR A 73 -0.91 8.25 12.88
C THR A 73 -2.23 8.79 12.34
N ARG A 74 -2.60 8.38 11.14
CA ARG A 74 -3.86 8.77 10.54
C ARG A 74 -4.57 7.53 10.02
N ASN A 75 -5.84 7.42 10.32
CA ASN A 75 -6.67 6.32 9.85
C ASN A 75 -7.53 6.84 8.69
N PRO A 76 -7.08 6.63 7.45
CA PRO A 76 -7.76 7.23 6.30
C PRO A 76 -9.08 6.55 5.99
N SER A 77 -9.97 7.31 5.38
CA SER A 77 -11.22 6.75 4.91
C SER A 77 -10.97 5.90 3.66
N VAL A 78 -11.95 5.05 3.35
CA VAL A 78 -11.88 4.26 2.13
C VAL A 78 -11.84 5.17 0.91
N ARG A 79 -12.61 6.25 0.95
CA ARG A 79 -12.64 7.20 -0.16
C ARG A 79 -11.27 7.85 -0.38
N LEU A 80 -10.61 8.22 0.71
CA LEU A 80 -9.30 8.83 0.62
C LEU A 80 -8.28 7.83 0.06
N LEU A 81 -8.34 6.60 0.55
CA LEU A 81 -7.44 5.57 0.03
C LEU A 81 -7.65 5.31 -1.45
N ASN A 82 -8.90 5.30 -1.89
CA ASN A 82 -9.17 5.11 -3.31
C ASN A 82 -8.60 6.24 -4.14
N ARG A 83 -8.70 7.45 -3.64
CA ARG A 83 -8.16 8.60 -4.35
C ARG A 83 -6.65 8.49 -4.49
N LEU A 84 -5.99 8.03 -3.44
CA LEU A 84 -4.55 7.83 -3.49
C LEU A 84 -4.17 6.71 -4.46
N ALA A 85 -4.95 5.63 -4.45
CA ALA A 85 -4.69 4.53 -5.37
C ALA A 85 -4.80 4.98 -6.82
N LYS A 86 -5.86 5.74 -7.13
CA LYS A 86 -6.04 6.24 -8.49
C LYS A 86 -4.90 7.16 -8.91
N ALA A 87 -4.41 7.96 -7.98
CA ALA A 87 -3.29 8.85 -8.30
C ALA A 87 -2.01 8.07 -8.59
N MET A 88 -1.95 6.82 -8.19
CA MET A 88 -0.82 5.95 -8.46
C MET A 88 -1.12 4.97 -9.62
N ASP A 89 -2.20 5.22 -10.35
CA ASP A 89 -2.63 4.35 -11.45
C ASP A 89 -2.88 2.94 -10.96
N MET A 90 -3.54 2.83 -9.82
CA MET A 90 -3.87 1.54 -9.21
C MET A 90 -5.35 1.50 -8.89
N ASP A 91 -5.87 0.30 -8.83
CA ASP A 91 -7.24 0.06 -8.37
C ASP A 91 -7.18 -0.40 -6.93
N MET A 92 -8.12 0.09 -6.13
CA MET A 92 -8.23 -0.37 -4.75
C MET A 92 -9.20 -1.53 -4.70
N VAL A 93 -8.75 -2.63 -4.09
CA VAL A 93 -9.57 -3.81 -3.92
C VAL A 93 -9.64 -4.14 -2.44
N ILE A 94 -10.85 -4.34 -1.94
CA ILE A 94 -11.06 -4.70 -0.55
C ILE A 94 -11.71 -6.08 -0.52
N ARG A 95 -11.12 -6.98 0.24
CA ARG A 95 -11.63 -8.34 0.33
C ARG A 95 -11.71 -8.78 1.77
N PHE A 96 -12.69 -9.59 2.05
CA PHE A 96 -12.78 -10.30 3.30
C PHE A 96 -12.43 -11.76 3.01
N VAL A 97 -11.51 -12.29 3.76
CA VAL A 97 -11.06 -13.66 3.57
C VAL A 97 -11.51 -14.48 4.77
N PRO A 98 -12.20 -15.61 4.54
CA PRO A 98 -12.62 -16.43 5.67
C PRO A 98 -11.43 -16.84 6.52
N ASN A 99 -11.61 -16.81 7.81
CA ASN A 99 -10.58 -17.23 8.74
C ASN A 99 -10.99 -18.57 9.33
N ASP A 100 -10.71 -19.63 8.58
CA ASP A 100 -11.07 -21.00 8.99
C ASP A 100 -9.95 -21.66 9.76
N GLN A 101 -8.85 -20.99 9.90
CA GLN A 101 -7.72 -21.54 10.62
C GLN A 101 -8.03 -21.72 12.09
N LYS A 102 -7.58 -22.81 12.64
CA LYS A 102 -7.79 -23.11 14.05
C LYS A 102 -6.48 -23.38 14.74
#